data_b0b64d06b69945c3b07a0219843b579d
#
_entry.id   b0b64d06b69945c3b07a0219843b579d
#
_cell.length_a   1.000
_cell.length_b   1.000
_cell.length_c   1.000
_cell.angle_alpha   90.00
_cell.angle_beta   90.00
_cell.angle_gamma   90.00
#
_symmetry.space_group_name_H-M   'P 1'
#
loop_
_entity.id
_entity.type
_entity.pdbx_description
1 polymer ?
#
loop_
_entity_poly.entity_id
_entity_poly.type
_entity_poly.pdbx_seq_one_letter_code
_entity_poly.pdbx_strand_id
1 'polypeptide(L)' 'MATPTYHTGDHVRNLVHRHGVLPITPGDVGTVTGSGLRNYIEPYVLVLMQVAGGALDTSFGPDEIAAVR' A
#
# COMPACT_ATOMS: atom_id res chain seq x y z
N MET A 1 -0.35 -20.61 -1.54
CA MET A 1 -0.61 -19.53 -2.49
C MET A 1 0.53 -18.51 -2.39
N ALA A 2 1.08 -18.08 -3.51
CA ALA A 2 2.19 -17.13 -3.49
C ALA A 2 1.71 -15.73 -3.08
N THR A 3 2.50 -15.03 -2.28
CA THR A 3 2.26 -13.62 -1.95
C THR A 3 2.47 -12.79 -3.21
N PRO A 4 1.56 -11.85 -3.55
CA PRO A 4 1.76 -10.97 -4.67
C PRO A 4 3.05 -10.16 -4.53
N THR A 5 3.77 -10.01 -5.62
CA THR A 5 4.99 -9.21 -5.67
C THR A 5 4.69 -7.87 -6.31
N TYR A 6 5.07 -6.78 -5.63
CA TYR A 6 4.91 -5.42 -6.14
C TYR A 6 6.29 -4.80 -6.37
N HIS A 7 6.39 -3.98 -7.41
CA HIS A 7 7.62 -3.28 -7.78
C HIS A 7 7.41 -1.78 -7.69
N THR A 8 8.51 -1.05 -7.45
CA THR A 8 8.49 0.41 -7.45
C THR A 8 7.90 0.92 -8.76
N GLY A 9 6.92 1.83 -8.65
CA GLY A 9 6.20 2.37 -9.79
C GLY A 9 4.87 1.69 -10.08
N ASP A 10 4.61 0.52 -9.48
CA ASP A 10 3.32 -0.15 -9.63
C ASP A 10 2.21 0.68 -9.01
N HIS A 11 1.05 0.70 -9.66
CA HIS A 11 -0.14 1.36 -9.12
C HIS A 11 -0.97 0.33 -8.36
N VAL A 12 -1.41 0.72 -7.15
CA VAL A 12 -2.17 -0.15 -6.27
C VAL A 12 -3.39 0.58 -5.73
N ARG A 13 -4.38 -0.22 -5.34
CA ARG A 13 -5.61 0.25 -4.70
C ARG A 13 -5.66 -0.28 -3.27
N ASN A 14 -6.01 0.58 -2.33
CA ASN A 14 -6.17 0.20 -0.94
C ASN A 14 -7.46 -0.61 -0.73
N LEU A 15 -7.37 -1.68 0.07
CA LEU A 15 -8.49 -2.54 0.40
C LEU A 15 -8.97 -2.39 1.84
N VAL A 16 -8.22 -1.67 2.68
CA VAL A 16 -8.50 -1.57 4.11
C VAL A 16 -8.80 -0.14 4.54
N HIS A 17 -9.40 0.01 5.71
CA HIS A 17 -9.68 1.30 6.30
C HIS A 17 -8.64 1.63 7.37
N ARG A 18 -8.06 2.81 7.32
CA ARG A 18 -7.13 3.28 8.35
C ARG A 18 -7.53 4.68 8.81
N HIS A 19 -7.55 4.87 10.13
CA HIS A 19 -7.83 6.16 10.74
C HIS A 19 -6.52 6.88 11.04
N GLY A 20 -6.54 8.21 10.99
CA GLY A 20 -5.37 9.04 11.26
C GLY A 20 -5.60 10.47 10.82
N VAL A 21 -4.54 11.27 10.84
CA VAL A 21 -4.59 12.67 10.38
C VAL A 21 -5.01 12.72 8.91
N LEU A 22 -4.47 11.79 8.11
CA LEU A 22 -4.92 11.59 6.73
C LEU A 22 -5.51 10.18 6.65
N PRO A 23 -6.84 10.04 6.82
CA PRO A 23 -7.46 8.71 6.78
C PRO A 23 -7.39 8.10 5.38
N ILE A 24 -7.20 6.78 5.34
CA ILE A 24 -7.14 6.00 4.11
C ILE A 24 -8.40 5.15 4.05
N THR A 25 -9.10 5.21 2.91
CA THR A 25 -10.35 4.47 2.72
C THR A 25 -10.19 3.44 1.60
N PRO A 26 -10.98 2.35 1.63
CA PRO A 26 -10.96 1.40 0.52
C PRO A 26 -11.27 2.08 -0.81
N GLY A 27 -10.46 1.77 -1.82
CA GLY A 27 -10.56 2.38 -3.14
C GLY A 27 -9.56 3.50 -3.40
N ASP A 28 -8.95 4.07 -2.36
CA ASP A 28 -7.87 5.03 -2.56
C ASP A 28 -6.71 4.35 -3.30
N VAL A 29 -6.07 5.10 -4.20
CA VAL A 29 -5.02 4.57 -5.06
C VAL A 29 -3.67 5.20 -4.70
N GLY A 30 -2.59 4.48 -5.00
CA GLY A 30 -1.26 4.96 -4.75
C GLY A 30 -0.23 4.29 -5.65
N THR A 31 1.01 4.69 -5.46
CA THR A 31 2.15 4.17 -6.23
C THR A 31 3.14 3.53 -5.28
N VAL A 32 3.58 2.33 -5.62
CA VAL A 32 4.59 1.61 -4.83
C VAL A 32 5.93 2.34 -4.94
N THR A 33 6.53 2.63 -3.78
CA THR A 33 7.83 3.30 -3.71
C THR A 33 8.93 2.39 -3.20
N GLY A 34 8.58 1.21 -2.66
CA GLY A 34 9.54 0.24 -2.20
C GLY A 34 8.88 -0.95 -1.55
N SER A 35 9.67 -1.90 -1.09
CA SER A 35 9.19 -3.07 -0.39
C SER A 35 10.33 -3.69 0.41
N GLY A 36 9.99 -4.58 1.34
CA GLY A 36 10.98 -5.26 2.16
C GLY A 36 10.37 -6.31 3.05
N LEU A 37 11.16 -6.78 4.00
CA LEU A 37 10.74 -7.74 5.01
C LEU A 37 10.91 -7.13 6.40
N ARG A 38 9.83 -7.10 7.17
CA ARG A 38 9.89 -6.72 8.57
C ARG A 38 10.32 -7.94 9.39
N ASN A 39 11.34 -7.76 10.26
CA ASN A 39 11.89 -8.87 11.05
C ASN A 39 12.31 -10.06 10.18
N TYR A 40 12.73 -9.82 8.94
CA TYR A 40 13.19 -10.82 7.97
C TYR A 40 12.15 -11.83 7.51
N ILE A 41 10.90 -11.76 7.98
CA ILE A 41 9.87 -12.75 7.65
C ILE A 41 8.54 -12.16 7.20
N GLU A 42 8.25 -10.91 7.54
CA GLU A 42 6.95 -10.30 7.25
C GLU A 42 7.05 -9.30 6.09
N PRO A 43 6.52 -9.63 4.90
CA PRO A 43 6.62 -8.72 3.77
C PRO A 43 5.79 -7.47 3.99
N TYR A 44 6.32 -6.33 3.53
CA TYR A 44 5.59 -5.07 3.50
C TYR A 44 5.86 -4.35 2.17
N VAL A 45 4.93 -3.47 1.81
CA VAL A 45 5.01 -2.65 0.61
C VAL A 45 4.87 -1.19 1.02
N LEU A 46 5.81 -0.35 0.59
CA LEU A 46 5.75 1.09 0.81
C LEU A 46 4.98 1.73 -0.34
N VAL A 47 4.01 2.55 -0.02
CA VAL A 47 3.11 3.17 -1.01
C VAL A 47 2.95 4.64 -0.72
N LEU A 48 3.10 5.47 -1.74
CA LEU A 48 2.66 6.86 -1.70
C LEU A 48 1.17 6.87 -2.08
N MET A 49 0.33 6.96 -1.07
CA MET A 49 -1.12 6.84 -1.21
C MET A 49 -1.75 8.21 -1.44
N GLN A 50 -2.63 8.31 -2.42
CA GLN A 50 -3.43 9.50 -2.66
C GLN A 50 -4.75 9.35 -1.90
N VAL A 51 -4.98 10.24 -0.95
CA VAL A 51 -6.16 10.23 -0.09
C VAL A 51 -6.89 11.58 -0.19
N ALA A 52 -8.09 11.65 0.38
CA ALA A 52 -8.90 12.87 0.30
C ALA A 52 -8.19 14.11 0.85
N GLY A 53 -7.38 13.94 1.88
CA GLY A 53 -6.64 15.04 2.51
C GLY A 53 -5.29 15.36 1.88
N GLY A 54 -4.85 14.61 0.87
CA GLY A 54 -3.54 14.82 0.23
C GLY A 54 -2.82 13.51 -0.09
N ALA A 55 -1.49 13.51 0.04
CA ALA A 55 -0.66 12.33 -0.20
C ALA A 55 -0.02 11.86 1.10
N LEU A 56 0.10 10.55 1.27
CA LEU A 56 0.61 9.95 2.49
C LEU A 56 1.51 8.76 2.15
N ASP A 57 2.76 8.79 2.64
CA ASP A 57 3.65 7.63 2.60
C ASP A 57 3.27 6.67 3.72
N THR A 58 2.99 5.43 3.38
CA THR A 58 2.63 4.42 4.37
C THR A 58 3.02 3.03 3.91
N SER A 59 3.03 2.07 4.84
CA SER A 59 3.32 0.68 4.53
C SER A 59 2.07 -0.17 4.63
N PHE A 60 1.99 -1.17 3.78
CA PHE A 60 0.89 -2.13 3.77
C PHE A 60 1.44 -3.55 3.73
N GLY A 61 0.69 -4.51 4.27
CA GLY A 61 0.88 -5.90 3.92
C GLY A 61 0.41 -6.12 2.48
N PRO A 62 0.99 -7.11 1.78
CA PRO A 62 0.62 -7.35 0.37
C PRO A 62 -0.85 -7.69 0.15
N ASP A 63 -1.53 -8.20 1.19
CA ASP A 63 -2.95 -8.54 1.15
C ASP A 63 -3.88 -7.36 1.46
N GLU A 64 -3.33 -6.22 1.86
CA GLU A 64 -4.09 -5.00 2.14
C GLU A 64 -4.26 -4.11 0.93
N ILE A 65 -3.60 -4.43 -0.17
CA ILE A 65 -3.65 -3.69 -1.43
C ILE A 65 -3.86 -4.63 -2.60
N ALA A 66 -4.29 -4.09 -3.73
CA ALA A 66 -4.46 -4.84 -4.97
C ALA A 66 -3.90 -4.02 -6.13
N ALA A 67 -3.38 -4.71 -7.14
CA ALA A 67 -2.88 -4.06 -8.34
C ALA A 67 -4.02 -3.35 -9.07
N VAL A 68 -3.74 -2.14 -9.56
CA VAL A 68 -4.64 -1.40 -10.46
C VAL A 68 -4.21 -1.70 -11.89
N ARG A 69 -5.16 -2.13 -12.68
CA ARG A 69 -4.92 -2.46 -14.10
C ARG A 69 -5.65 -1.49 -15.01
#